data_d8a0c2bd268e8d31dd4ab8d3dc0d3de0
#
_entry.id   d8a0c2bd268e8d31dd4ab8d3dc0d3de0
#
_cell.length_a   1.000
_cell.length_b   1.000
_cell.length_c   1.000
_cell.angle_alpha   90.00
_cell.angle_beta   90.00
_cell.angle_gamma   90.00
#
_symmetry.space_group_name_H-M   'P 1'
#
loop_
_entity.id
_entity.type
_entity.pdbx_description
1 polymer ?
#
loop_
_entity_poly.entity_id
_entity_poly.type
_entity_poly.pdbx_seq_one_letter_code
_entity_poly.pdbx_strand_id
1 'polypeptide(L)'
;LESQAMDSARARLVEALKARDPHGRLRLYHPFTQRGAPIYVHAKILIVDDRLIRVGSSNMNNRSLRLDTECDICIDTALPANAGRQKTILRIRDDLIAEHLDLPLERVAAVIAERGLIAGVEELRQKPGRTLRPYRTPDLNAVQEGLADNEVLDPEGPEEMFEPISERGLFRRMKGWFGRP
;
A
#
# COMPACT_ATOMS: atom_id res chain seq x y z
N LEU A 1 18.69 -8.74 2.57
CA LEU A 1 17.98 -9.71 1.72
C LEU A 1 16.46 -9.58 1.90
N GLU A 2 15.92 -9.68 3.12
CA GLU A 2 14.48 -9.60 3.38
C GLU A 2 13.88 -8.24 2.94
N SER A 3 14.51 -7.13 3.31
CA SER A 3 14.08 -5.78 2.88
C SER A 3 14.10 -5.63 1.35
N GLN A 4 15.10 -6.18 0.68
CA GLN A 4 15.23 -6.10 -0.78
C GLN A 4 14.17 -6.92 -1.51
N ALA A 5 13.82 -8.10 -1.01
CA ALA A 5 12.77 -8.92 -1.60
C ALA A 5 11.38 -8.29 -1.39
N MET A 6 11.12 -7.70 -0.22
CA MET A 6 9.88 -6.95 0.04
C MET A 6 9.76 -5.71 -0.86
N ASP A 7 10.87 -5.02 -1.15
CA ASP A 7 10.87 -3.89 -2.07
C ASP A 7 10.59 -4.32 -3.51
N SER A 8 11.08 -5.48 -3.92
CA SER A 8 10.83 -6.06 -5.24
C SER A 8 9.35 -6.47 -5.41
N ALA A 9 8.76 -7.16 -4.43
CA ALA A 9 7.35 -7.53 -4.44
C ALA A 9 6.45 -6.28 -4.50
N ARG A 10 6.78 -5.26 -3.71
CA ARG A 10 6.08 -3.98 -3.72
C ARG A 10 6.16 -3.29 -5.08
N ALA A 11 7.35 -3.26 -5.70
CA ALA A 11 7.55 -2.65 -7.02
C ALA A 11 6.65 -3.29 -8.08
N ARG A 12 6.58 -4.63 -8.13
CA ARG A 12 5.71 -5.37 -9.06
C ARG A 12 4.23 -5.11 -8.82
N LEU A 13 3.81 -5.10 -7.55
CA LEU A 13 2.42 -4.77 -7.21
C LEU A 13 2.07 -3.36 -7.70
N VAL A 14 2.94 -2.40 -7.50
CA VAL A 14 2.75 -1.02 -7.96
C VAL A 14 2.65 -0.95 -9.49
N GLU A 15 3.49 -1.66 -10.22
CA GLU A 15 3.43 -1.72 -11.68
C GLU A 15 2.15 -2.39 -12.18
N ALA A 16 1.75 -3.50 -11.58
CA ALA A 16 0.51 -4.18 -11.90
C ALA A 16 -0.72 -3.30 -11.64
N LEU A 17 -0.72 -2.52 -10.57
CA LEU A 17 -1.78 -1.57 -10.26
C LEU A 17 -1.80 -0.40 -11.25
N LYS A 18 -0.64 0.16 -11.60
CA LYS A 18 -0.53 1.22 -12.62
C LYS A 18 -1.04 0.75 -13.99
N ALA A 19 -0.70 -0.47 -14.39
CA ALA A 19 -1.16 -1.05 -15.65
C ALA A 19 -2.70 -1.22 -15.72
N ARG A 20 -3.36 -1.31 -14.56
CA ARG A 20 -4.81 -1.44 -14.42
C ARG A 20 -5.53 -0.14 -14.05
N ASP A 21 -4.84 0.98 -14.08
CA ASP A 21 -5.38 2.31 -13.78
C ASP A 21 -5.56 3.16 -15.06
N PRO A 22 -6.59 2.89 -15.89
CA PRO A 22 -6.81 3.60 -17.14
C PRO A 22 -7.17 5.07 -16.94
N HIS A 23 -7.53 5.46 -15.73
CA HIS A 23 -7.93 6.83 -15.41
C HIS A 23 -6.85 7.63 -14.70
N GLY A 24 -5.67 7.04 -14.44
CA GLY A 24 -4.57 7.70 -13.76
C GLY A 24 -4.93 8.17 -12.35
N ARG A 25 -5.69 7.36 -11.60
CA ARG A 25 -6.15 7.71 -10.24
C ARG A 25 -5.27 7.19 -9.12
N LEU A 26 -4.41 6.21 -9.40
CA LEU A 26 -3.50 5.67 -8.41
C LEU A 26 -2.46 6.72 -7.99
N ARG A 27 -2.36 6.94 -6.69
CA ARG A 27 -1.33 7.77 -6.07
C ARG A 27 -0.71 7.02 -4.90
N LEU A 28 0.60 7.01 -4.86
CA LEU A 28 1.38 6.41 -3.79
C LEU A 28 2.34 7.46 -3.26
N TYR A 29 2.38 7.59 -1.94
CA TYR A 29 3.22 8.58 -1.29
C TYR A 29 3.99 7.96 -0.13
N HIS A 30 5.20 8.50 0.11
CA HIS A 30 5.90 8.35 1.38
C HIS A 30 5.82 9.65 2.16
N PRO A 31 5.47 9.63 3.45
CA PRO A 31 5.57 10.79 4.30
C PRO A 31 7.01 11.04 4.73
N PHE A 32 7.36 12.31 4.84
CA PHE A 32 8.69 12.77 5.25
C PHE A 32 8.59 13.75 6.41
N THR A 33 9.58 13.67 7.30
CA THR A 33 9.73 14.60 8.41
C THR A 33 10.11 16.01 7.92
N GLN A 34 10.05 17.00 8.82
CA GLN A 34 10.53 18.36 8.56
C GLN A 34 11.99 18.40 8.07
N ARG A 35 12.83 17.49 8.54
CA ARG A 35 14.25 17.38 8.16
C ARG A 35 14.50 16.54 6.90
N GLY A 36 13.45 16.06 6.25
CA GLY A 36 13.57 15.28 5.01
C GLY A 36 13.89 13.79 5.20
N ALA A 37 13.80 13.25 6.41
CA ALA A 37 13.89 11.81 6.64
C ALA A 37 12.53 11.14 6.35
N PRO A 38 12.50 9.94 5.74
CA PRO A 38 11.25 9.19 5.53
C PRO A 38 10.65 8.76 6.87
N ILE A 39 9.32 8.75 6.93
CA ILE A 39 8.56 8.25 8.07
C ILE A 39 8.08 6.84 7.73
N TYR A 40 8.41 5.87 8.58
CA TYR A 40 7.86 4.52 8.48
C TYR A 40 6.44 4.49 9.04
N VAL A 41 5.46 4.29 8.17
CA VAL A 41 4.04 4.17 8.55
C VAL A 41 3.71 2.70 8.74
N HIS A 42 3.41 2.29 9.98
CA HIS A 42 3.00 0.92 10.30
C HIS A 42 1.48 0.75 10.44
N ALA A 43 0.71 1.80 10.28
CA ALA A 43 -0.74 1.76 10.33
C ALA A 43 -1.32 0.99 9.13
N LYS A 44 -2.33 0.14 9.38
CA LYS A 44 -3.11 -0.56 8.39
C LYS A 44 -4.53 -0.02 8.45
N ILE A 45 -4.77 0.99 7.65
CA ILE A 45 -6.05 1.70 7.58
C ILE A 45 -6.52 1.69 6.13
N LEU A 46 -7.77 1.30 5.93
CA LEU A 46 -8.46 1.41 4.64
C LEU A 46 -9.68 2.29 4.82
N ILE A 47 -9.82 3.31 3.99
CA ILE A 47 -11.00 4.17 3.93
C ILE A 47 -11.56 4.11 2.51
N VAL A 48 -12.84 3.80 2.39
CA VAL A 48 -13.55 3.75 1.11
C VAL A 48 -14.65 4.80 1.14
N ASP A 49 -14.44 5.86 0.39
CA ASP A 49 -15.31 7.04 0.32
C ASP A 49 -15.62 7.59 1.73
N ASP A 50 -16.87 7.92 1.99
CA ASP A 50 -17.41 8.25 3.31
C ASP A 50 -18.11 7.07 4.00
N ARG A 51 -18.04 5.90 3.36
CA ARG A 51 -18.82 4.73 3.73
C ARG A 51 -18.13 3.81 4.72
N LEU A 52 -16.86 3.49 4.49
CA LEU A 52 -16.20 2.43 5.21
C LEU A 52 -14.82 2.89 5.73
N ILE A 53 -14.54 2.54 6.98
CA ILE A 53 -13.20 2.57 7.54
C ILE A 53 -12.87 1.21 8.17
N ARG A 54 -11.71 0.64 7.82
CA ARG A 54 -11.10 -0.52 8.45
C ARG A 54 -9.78 -0.13 9.09
N VAL A 55 -9.56 -0.58 10.30
CA VAL A 55 -8.30 -0.42 11.05
C VAL A 55 -7.93 -1.76 11.68
N GLY A 56 -6.70 -2.18 11.54
CA GLY A 56 -6.26 -3.45 12.12
C GLY A 56 -4.82 -3.81 11.87
N SER A 57 -4.53 -5.10 11.90
CA SER A 57 -3.19 -5.65 11.71
C SER A 57 -2.91 -6.14 10.29
N SER A 58 -3.93 -6.35 9.45
CA SER A 58 -3.79 -6.91 8.10
C SER A 58 -3.08 -5.96 7.14
N ASN A 59 -1.96 -6.41 6.59
CA ASN A 59 -1.28 -5.76 5.48
C ASN A 59 -1.95 -6.10 4.13
N MET A 60 -1.65 -5.35 3.08
CA MET A 60 -2.04 -5.69 1.71
C MET A 60 -1.00 -6.62 1.08
N ASN A 61 -0.90 -7.83 1.59
CA ASN A 61 -0.05 -8.89 1.08
C ASN A 61 -0.75 -10.25 1.23
N ASN A 62 -0.24 -11.30 0.58
CA ASN A 62 -0.84 -12.62 0.59
C ASN A 62 -0.85 -13.23 1.99
N ARG A 63 0.20 -13.05 2.76
CA ARG A 63 0.30 -13.56 4.12
C ARG A 63 -0.83 -13.05 4.99
N SER A 64 -0.96 -11.73 5.15
CA SER A 64 -2.01 -11.14 6.00
C SER A 64 -3.43 -11.41 5.49
N LEU A 65 -3.62 -11.52 4.16
CA LEU A 65 -4.95 -11.72 3.57
C LEU A 65 -5.39 -13.18 3.50
N ARG A 66 -4.48 -14.15 3.66
CA ARG A 66 -4.78 -15.58 3.45
C ARG A 66 -4.23 -16.52 4.51
N LEU A 67 -3.05 -16.23 5.08
CA LEU A 67 -2.27 -17.19 5.86
C LEU A 67 -2.14 -16.82 7.33
N ASP A 68 -1.82 -15.57 7.63
CA ASP A 68 -1.56 -15.11 8.98
C ASP A 68 -2.87 -14.83 9.74
N THR A 69 -2.83 -14.97 11.06
CA THR A 69 -3.96 -14.58 11.91
C THR A 69 -3.94 -13.09 12.14
N GLU A 70 -5.01 -12.41 11.75
CA GLU A 70 -5.14 -10.97 11.81
C GLU A 70 -6.37 -10.55 12.61
N CYS A 71 -6.36 -9.32 13.09
CA CYS A 71 -7.50 -8.71 13.78
C CYS A 71 -7.78 -7.34 13.20
N ASP A 72 -8.94 -7.16 12.59
CA ASP A 72 -9.38 -5.90 12.01
C ASP A 72 -10.75 -5.50 12.53
N ILE A 73 -10.94 -4.21 12.73
CA ILE A 73 -12.24 -3.60 13.03
C ILE A 73 -12.68 -2.80 11.81
N CYS A 74 -13.93 -3.01 11.41
CA CYS A 74 -14.53 -2.32 10.28
C CYS A 74 -15.81 -1.59 10.71
N ILE A 75 -15.95 -0.32 10.34
CA ILE A 75 -17.17 0.47 10.47
C ILE A 75 -17.70 0.72 9.07
N ASP A 76 -18.86 0.14 8.74
CA ASP A 76 -19.58 0.37 7.48
C ASP A 76 -20.87 1.16 7.81
N THR A 77 -20.97 2.37 7.25
CA THR A 77 -22.12 3.27 7.46
C THR A 77 -23.40 2.79 6.77
N ALA A 78 -23.33 1.76 5.91
CA ALA A 78 -24.50 1.09 5.37
C ALA A 78 -25.23 0.24 6.43
N LEU A 79 -24.55 -0.11 7.52
CA LEU A 79 -25.16 -0.82 8.63
C LEU A 79 -25.97 0.16 9.51
N PRO A 80 -27.20 -0.17 9.92
CA PRO A 80 -28.05 0.73 10.73
C PRO A 80 -27.36 1.22 12.01
N ALA A 81 -26.56 0.37 12.67
CA ALA A 81 -25.82 0.73 13.89
C ALA A 81 -24.77 1.84 13.66
N ASN A 82 -24.32 2.03 12.42
CA ASN A 82 -23.29 3.00 12.04
C ASN A 82 -23.87 4.16 11.20
N ALA A 83 -25.17 4.25 11.06
CA ALA A 83 -25.81 5.32 10.30
C ALA A 83 -25.40 6.70 10.82
N GLY A 84 -25.13 7.64 9.90
CA GLY A 84 -24.74 9.01 10.23
C GLY A 84 -23.26 9.20 10.57
N ARG A 85 -22.41 8.17 10.45
CA ARG A 85 -20.96 8.25 10.71
C ARG A 85 -20.11 8.71 9.53
N GLN A 86 -20.70 8.99 8.37
CA GLN A 86 -20.00 9.40 7.14
C GLN A 86 -19.04 10.57 7.38
N LYS A 87 -19.53 11.64 8.03
CA LYS A 87 -18.69 12.80 8.36
C LYS A 87 -17.50 12.47 9.26
N THR A 88 -17.68 11.50 10.16
CA THR A 88 -16.59 11.04 11.04
C THR A 88 -15.52 10.34 10.24
N ILE A 89 -15.89 9.48 9.28
CA ILE A 89 -14.94 8.78 8.40
C ILE A 89 -14.14 9.78 7.56
N LEU A 90 -14.82 10.75 6.93
CA LEU A 90 -14.14 11.80 6.16
C LEU A 90 -13.20 12.62 7.03
N ARG A 91 -13.61 12.98 8.24
CA ARG A 91 -12.76 13.72 9.18
C ARG A 91 -11.49 12.95 9.54
N ILE A 92 -11.60 11.63 9.80
CA ILE A 92 -10.44 10.78 10.10
C ILE A 92 -9.48 10.76 8.89
N ARG A 93 -10.00 10.63 7.66
CA ARG A 93 -9.20 10.69 6.43
C ARG A 93 -8.42 12.00 6.34
N ASP A 94 -9.14 13.11 6.52
CA ASP A 94 -8.56 14.44 6.35
C ASP A 94 -7.55 14.76 7.46
N ASP A 95 -7.80 14.28 8.68
CA ASP A 95 -6.90 14.42 9.83
C ASP A 95 -5.57 13.67 9.62
N LEU A 96 -5.63 12.43 9.12
CA LEU A 96 -4.43 11.65 8.77
C LEU A 96 -3.60 12.32 7.65
N ILE A 97 -4.27 12.91 6.66
CA ILE A 97 -3.61 13.66 5.60
C ILE A 97 -3.00 14.94 6.17
N ALA A 98 -3.73 15.66 7.01
CA ALA A 98 -3.29 16.89 7.67
C ALA A 98 -2.04 16.65 8.53
N GLU A 99 -2.00 15.55 9.28
CA GLU A 99 -0.83 15.16 10.07
C GLU A 99 0.42 15.00 9.20
N HIS A 100 0.31 14.24 8.10
CA HIS A 100 1.44 14.00 7.21
C HIS A 100 1.86 15.22 6.40
N LEU A 101 0.96 16.16 6.20
CA LEU A 101 1.22 17.42 5.53
C LEU A 101 1.63 18.54 6.48
N ASP A 102 1.54 18.35 7.81
CA ASP A 102 1.78 19.42 8.80
C ASP A 102 0.95 20.67 8.47
N LEU A 103 -0.36 20.44 8.31
CA LEU A 103 -1.35 21.48 7.99
C LEU A 103 -2.55 21.37 8.92
N PRO A 104 -3.28 22.49 9.17
CA PRO A 104 -4.54 22.43 9.91
C PRO A 104 -5.57 21.55 9.18
N LEU A 105 -6.31 20.73 9.95
CA LEU A 105 -7.36 19.85 9.45
C LEU A 105 -8.39 20.60 8.59
N GLU A 106 -8.81 21.76 9.05
CA GLU A 106 -9.84 22.58 8.37
C GLU A 106 -9.38 23.01 6.97
N ARG A 107 -8.10 23.33 6.82
CA ARG A 107 -7.51 23.68 5.52
C ARG A 107 -7.51 22.48 4.58
N VAL A 108 -7.10 21.31 5.07
CA VAL A 108 -7.06 20.07 4.27
C VAL A 108 -8.47 19.66 3.86
N ALA A 109 -9.42 19.66 4.78
CA ALA A 109 -10.82 19.33 4.51
C ALA A 109 -11.44 20.29 3.47
N ALA A 110 -11.19 21.59 3.58
CA ALA A 110 -11.70 22.59 2.63
C ALA A 110 -11.17 22.37 1.22
N VAL A 111 -9.84 22.20 1.07
CA VAL A 111 -9.21 21.99 -0.25
C VAL A 111 -9.67 20.68 -0.88
N ILE A 112 -9.77 19.59 -0.10
CA ILE A 112 -10.24 18.30 -0.61
C ILE A 112 -11.72 18.38 -1.01
N ALA A 113 -12.55 19.08 -0.26
CA ALA A 113 -13.96 19.27 -0.60
C ALA A 113 -14.15 20.07 -1.91
N GLU A 114 -13.31 21.07 -2.15
CA GLU A 114 -13.36 21.90 -3.36
C GLU A 114 -12.81 21.19 -4.60
N ARG A 115 -11.65 20.53 -4.48
CA ARG A 115 -10.88 20.01 -5.62
C ARG A 115 -10.92 18.50 -5.79
N GLY A 116 -11.47 17.78 -4.82
CA GLY A 116 -11.39 16.33 -4.74
C GLY A 116 -10.08 15.86 -4.11
N LEU A 117 -10.05 14.58 -3.71
CA LEU A 117 -8.96 14.01 -2.92
C LEU A 117 -7.59 14.11 -3.63
N ILE A 118 -7.50 13.66 -4.88
CA ILE A 118 -6.22 13.60 -5.60
C ILE A 118 -5.67 15.01 -5.83
N ALA A 119 -6.46 15.88 -6.45
CA ALA A 119 -6.02 17.23 -6.77
C ALA A 119 -5.72 18.05 -5.50
N GLY A 120 -6.51 17.90 -4.45
CA GLY A 120 -6.29 18.53 -3.16
C GLY A 120 -4.98 18.11 -2.51
N VAL A 121 -4.68 16.81 -2.46
CA VAL A 121 -3.40 16.32 -1.92
C VAL A 121 -2.23 16.79 -2.79
N GLU A 122 -2.35 16.73 -4.12
CA GLU A 122 -1.30 17.21 -5.03
C GLU A 122 -0.98 18.69 -4.83
N GLU A 123 -1.96 19.53 -4.58
CA GLU A 123 -1.75 20.94 -4.27
C GLU A 123 -1.12 21.16 -2.90
N LEU A 124 -1.70 20.53 -1.87
CA LEU A 124 -1.29 20.74 -0.48
C LEU A 124 0.14 20.23 -0.17
N ARG A 125 0.60 19.20 -0.88
CA ARG A 125 1.94 18.64 -0.68
C ARG A 125 3.06 19.49 -1.30
N GLN A 126 2.74 20.47 -2.13
CA GLN A 126 3.70 21.38 -2.79
C GLN A 126 4.27 22.42 -1.81
N LYS A 127 4.89 21.95 -0.73
CA LYS A 127 5.49 22.81 0.28
C LYS A 127 6.78 22.21 0.83
N PRO A 128 7.71 23.01 1.36
CA PRO A 128 8.89 22.51 2.04
C PRO A 128 8.54 21.87 3.39
N GLY A 129 9.47 21.07 3.91
CA GLY A 129 9.38 20.49 5.24
C GLY A 129 8.59 19.17 5.26
N ARG A 130 7.81 18.96 6.33
CA ARG A 130 7.00 17.75 6.50
C ARG A 130 5.94 17.70 5.41
N THR A 131 5.96 16.64 4.60
CA THR A 131 5.06 16.50 3.46
C THR A 131 5.03 15.07 2.92
N LEU A 132 4.13 14.82 1.99
CA LEU A 132 4.00 13.58 1.21
C LEU A 132 4.80 13.71 -0.08
N ARG A 133 5.73 12.78 -0.33
CA ARG A 133 6.46 12.69 -1.59
C ARG A 133 5.98 11.51 -2.41
N PRO A 134 5.83 11.63 -3.74
CA PRO A 134 5.45 10.50 -4.58
C PRO A 134 6.43 9.34 -4.43
N TYR A 135 5.87 8.14 -4.28
CA TYR A 135 6.67 6.92 -4.29
C TYR A 135 7.23 6.69 -5.70
N ARG A 136 8.51 6.44 -5.76
CA ARG A 136 9.20 6.02 -6.99
C ARG A 136 9.56 4.55 -6.85
N THR A 137 9.16 3.76 -7.82
CA THR A 137 9.58 2.35 -7.90
C THR A 137 11.08 2.30 -8.06
N PRO A 138 11.82 1.57 -7.20
CA PRO A 138 13.26 1.39 -7.39
C PRO A 138 13.54 0.58 -8.66
N ASP A 139 14.68 0.84 -9.30
CA ASP A 139 15.17 -0.01 -10.37
C ASP A 139 15.58 -1.36 -9.77
N LEU A 140 14.99 -2.44 -10.25
CA LEU A 140 15.25 -3.79 -9.78
C LEU A 140 16.38 -4.40 -10.61
N ASN A 141 17.32 -5.08 -9.93
CA ASN A 141 18.29 -5.93 -10.61
C ASN A 141 17.73 -7.35 -10.80
N ALA A 142 18.39 -8.15 -11.67
CA ALA A 142 17.93 -9.51 -12.00
C ALA A 142 17.77 -10.45 -10.78
N VAL A 143 18.54 -10.22 -9.71
CA VAL A 143 18.43 -11.02 -8.47
C VAL A 143 17.17 -10.62 -7.70
N GLN A 144 16.89 -9.33 -7.62
CA GLN A 144 15.69 -8.80 -6.98
C GLN A 144 14.43 -9.22 -7.75
N GLU A 145 14.48 -9.20 -9.09
CA GLU A 145 13.41 -9.71 -9.95
C GLU A 145 13.17 -11.21 -9.70
N GLY A 146 14.24 -12.01 -9.64
CA GLY A 146 14.14 -13.44 -9.36
C GLY A 146 13.57 -13.77 -7.99
N LEU A 147 13.88 -12.99 -6.94
CA LEU A 147 13.31 -13.15 -5.61
C LEU A 147 11.83 -12.77 -5.56
N ALA A 148 11.42 -11.75 -6.31
CA ALA A 148 10.02 -11.36 -6.42
C ALA A 148 9.19 -12.37 -7.21
N ASP A 149 9.77 -13.00 -8.25
CA ASP A 149 9.11 -14.02 -9.07
C ASP A 149 8.80 -15.31 -8.30
N ASN A 150 9.57 -15.59 -7.26
CA ASN A 150 9.43 -16.83 -6.50
C ASN A 150 8.53 -16.70 -5.25
N GLU A 151 7.96 -15.52 -5.01
CA GLU A 151 7.04 -15.27 -3.88
C GLU A 151 7.58 -15.75 -2.51
N VAL A 152 8.92 -15.82 -2.37
CA VAL A 152 9.62 -16.43 -1.22
C VAL A 152 9.20 -15.82 0.13
N LEU A 153 8.82 -14.56 0.15
CA LEU A 153 8.45 -13.84 1.38
C LEU A 153 6.95 -13.52 1.48
N ASP A 154 6.19 -13.75 0.42
CA ASP A 154 4.75 -13.51 0.39
C ASP A 154 4.03 -14.61 -0.41
N PRO A 155 4.06 -15.87 0.08
CA PRO A 155 3.48 -17.02 -0.60
C PRO A 155 1.97 -16.87 -0.75
N GLU A 156 1.40 -17.38 -1.84
CA GLU A 156 -0.04 -17.36 -2.10
C GLU A 156 -0.82 -18.39 -1.28
N GLY A 157 -0.19 -19.48 -0.87
CA GLY A 157 -0.85 -20.60 -0.16
C GLY A 157 0.02 -21.23 0.92
N PRO A 158 -0.61 -22.01 1.84
CA PRO A 158 0.10 -22.70 2.93
C PRO A 158 1.15 -23.70 2.43
N GLU A 159 0.90 -24.33 1.29
CA GLU A 159 1.80 -25.30 0.69
C GLU A 159 3.13 -24.65 0.31
N GLU A 160 3.09 -23.41 -0.15
CA GLU A 160 4.27 -22.63 -0.54
C GLU A 160 5.11 -22.15 0.66
N MET A 161 4.51 -22.06 1.85
CA MET A 161 5.23 -21.72 3.09
C MET A 161 6.21 -22.80 3.54
N PHE A 162 5.90 -24.04 3.27
CA PHE A 162 6.66 -25.21 3.74
C PHE A 162 7.56 -25.80 2.65
N GLU A 163 7.35 -25.42 1.41
CA GLU A 163 8.21 -25.80 0.29
C GLU A 163 9.26 -24.70 0.07
N PRO A 164 10.55 -24.95 0.39
CA PRO A 164 11.61 -23.94 0.17
C PRO A 164 11.80 -23.58 -1.31
N ILE A 165 11.08 -24.28 -2.21
CA ILE A 165 11.17 -24.08 -3.66
C ILE A 165 9.79 -24.39 -4.24
N SER A 166 8.98 -23.34 -4.50
CA SER A 166 7.68 -23.53 -5.13
C SER A 166 7.83 -24.11 -6.54
N GLU A 167 6.83 -24.88 -7.00
CA GLU A 167 6.82 -25.44 -8.37
C GLU A 167 6.92 -24.36 -9.48
N ARG A 168 6.65 -23.09 -9.15
CA ARG A 168 6.80 -21.93 -10.02
C ARG A 168 8.20 -21.30 -9.94
N GLY A 169 9.04 -21.79 -9.01
CA GLY A 169 10.31 -21.17 -8.64
C GLY A 169 11.46 -21.36 -9.63
N LEU A 170 12.58 -20.73 -9.29
CA LEU A 170 13.83 -20.64 -10.04
C LEU A 170 14.34 -22.00 -10.57
N PHE A 171 14.12 -23.08 -9.81
CA PHE A 171 14.60 -24.42 -10.15
C PHE A 171 13.82 -25.10 -11.26
N ARG A 172 12.55 -24.77 -11.48
CA ARG A 172 11.81 -25.27 -12.65
C ARG A 172 12.36 -24.69 -13.95
N ARG A 173 12.75 -23.43 -13.92
CA ARG A 173 13.44 -22.78 -15.05
C ARG A 173 14.83 -23.41 -15.29
N MET A 174 15.57 -23.72 -14.23
CA MET A 174 16.87 -24.41 -14.32
C MET A 174 16.74 -25.87 -14.78
N LYS A 175 15.74 -26.64 -14.33
CA LYS A 175 15.47 -28.00 -14.84
C LYS A 175 15.17 -28.02 -16.34
N GLY A 176 14.47 -26.99 -16.85
CA GLY A 176 14.25 -26.83 -18.30
C GLY A 176 15.51 -26.50 -19.09
N TRP A 177 16.56 -25.98 -18.41
CA TRP A 177 17.82 -25.64 -19.06
C TRP A 177 18.82 -26.81 -19.07
N PHE A 178 18.78 -27.66 -18.05
CA PHE A 178 19.65 -28.85 -17.93
C PHE A 178 18.98 -30.15 -18.46
N GLY A 179 17.73 -30.11 -18.89
CA GLY A 179 16.93 -31.26 -19.33
C GLY A 179 16.67 -31.39 -20.83
N ARG A 180 17.50 -30.76 -21.70
CA ARG A 180 17.46 -31.07 -23.13
C ARG A 180 18.65 -31.98 -23.48
N PRO A 181 18.38 -33.20 -24.02
CA PRO A 181 19.39 -34.08 -24.57
C PRO A 181 20.04 -33.48 -25.83
#